data_bbbac7e9e35c3f0ed051f9427390c2c6
#
_entry.id   bbbac7e9e35c3f0ed051f9427390c2c6
#
_cell.length_a   1.000
_cell.length_b   1.000
_cell.length_c   1.000
_cell.angle_alpha   90.00
_cell.angle_beta   90.00
_cell.angle_gamma   90.00
#
_symmetry.space_group_name_H-M   'P 1'
#
loop_
_entity.id
_entity.type
_entity.pdbx_description
1 polymer ?
#
loop_
_entity_poly.entity_id
_entity_poly.type
_entity_poly.pdbx_seq_one_letter_code
_entity_poly.pdbx_strand_id
1 'polypeptide(L)'
;MTEPIWINLRVIKAFHDRQINEHGGLPGLRDEGLLLSALSRPENSYHYSDPKPDVAELAAAYGFGLAKNHPFNDANKRTALIAMRLFLKLNGYDLAASPEDKYKTIIRVAASDISEDELAQWLSLIHI
;
A
#
# COMPACT_ATOMS: atom_id res chain seq x y z
N MET A 1 -15.39 -6.59 -16.46
CA MET A 1 -14.55 -6.74 -15.28
C MET A 1 -15.24 -6.12 -14.09
N THR A 2 -15.33 -6.86 -13.02
CA THR A 2 -15.92 -6.35 -11.80
C THR A 2 -14.98 -5.38 -11.08
N GLU A 3 -15.55 -4.49 -10.33
CA GLU A 3 -14.76 -3.55 -9.54
C GLU A 3 -13.90 -4.32 -8.50
N PRO A 4 -12.65 -3.91 -8.27
CA PRO A 4 -11.81 -4.54 -7.25
C PRO A 4 -12.40 -4.44 -5.85
N ILE A 5 -11.97 -5.34 -4.97
CA ILE A 5 -12.28 -5.27 -3.55
C ILE A 5 -11.26 -4.32 -2.91
N TRP A 6 -11.77 -3.27 -2.28
CA TRP A 6 -10.94 -2.23 -1.67
C TRP A 6 -10.62 -2.53 -0.22
N ILE A 7 -9.50 -2.01 0.28
CA ILE A 7 -9.14 -2.11 1.70
C ILE A 7 -9.91 -1.03 2.46
N ASN A 8 -10.65 -1.41 3.50
CA ASN A 8 -11.33 -0.41 4.32
C ASN A 8 -10.46 0.09 5.47
N LEU A 9 -10.83 1.24 6.00
CA LEU A 9 -10.12 1.93 7.07
C LEU A 9 -9.92 1.08 8.32
N ARG A 10 -10.97 0.33 8.76
CA ARG A 10 -10.89 -0.49 9.93
C ARG A 10 -9.87 -1.57 9.80
N VAL A 11 -9.75 -2.20 8.61
CA VAL A 11 -8.83 -3.29 8.33
C VAL A 11 -7.38 -2.78 8.37
N ILE A 12 -7.10 -1.64 7.73
CA ILE A 12 -5.74 -1.11 7.73
C ILE A 12 -5.30 -0.66 9.12
N LYS A 13 -6.19 -0.09 9.91
CA LYS A 13 -5.90 0.27 11.31
C LYS A 13 -5.60 -0.98 12.15
N ALA A 14 -6.36 -2.05 11.97
CA ALA A 14 -6.15 -3.30 12.68
C ALA A 14 -4.78 -3.94 12.34
N PHE A 15 -4.38 -3.92 11.06
CA PHE A 15 -3.07 -4.40 10.65
C PHE A 15 -1.94 -3.54 11.22
N HIS A 16 -2.13 -2.23 11.24
CA HIS A 16 -1.14 -1.34 11.85
C HIS A 16 -0.97 -1.64 13.34
N ASP A 17 -2.06 -1.76 14.08
CA ASP A 17 -2.03 -2.09 15.51
C ASP A 17 -1.32 -3.42 15.76
N ARG A 18 -1.57 -4.40 14.90
CA ARG A 18 -0.91 -5.69 14.98
C ARG A 18 0.60 -5.58 14.76
N GLN A 19 1.04 -4.76 13.79
CA GLN A 19 2.46 -4.53 13.55
C GLN A 19 3.15 -3.92 14.77
N ILE A 20 2.50 -2.94 15.40
CA ILE A 20 3.04 -2.31 16.61
C ILE A 20 3.13 -3.34 17.76
N ASN A 21 2.10 -4.15 17.95
CA ASN A 21 2.07 -5.15 19.01
C ASN A 21 3.11 -6.26 18.81
N GLU A 22 3.34 -6.69 17.58
CA GLU A 22 4.27 -7.80 17.29
C GLU A 22 5.73 -7.35 17.17
N HIS A 23 5.97 -6.15 16.68
CA HIS A 23 7.32 -5.69 16.34
C HIS A 23 7.77 -4.45 17.12
N GLY A 24 6.91 -3.90 17.96
CA GLY A 24 7.19 -2.67 18.68
C GLY A 24 7.02 -1.43 17.81
N GLY A 25 7.18 -0.29 18.41
CA GLY A 25 7.03 1.01 17.78
C GLY A 25 5.98 1.86 18.47
N LEU A 26 5.80 3.07 17.95
CA LEU A 26 4.89 4.03 18.53
C LEU A 26 3.48 3.85 17.98
N PRO A 27 2.47 3.58 18.82
CA PRO A 27 1.11 3.36 18.35
C PRO A 27 0.41 4.65 17.92
N GLY A 28 -0.68 4.50 17.23
CA GLY A 28 -1.63 5.57 16.93
C GLY A 28 -1.43 6.26 15.60
N LEU A 29 -2.44 7.04 15.26
CA LEU A 29 -2.45 7.86 14.06
C LEU A 29 -1.74 9.17 14.30
N ARG A 30 -0.96 9.59 13.32
CA ARG A 30 -0.40 10.93 13.26
C ARG A 30 -1.38 11.89 12.60
N ASP A 31 -2.04 11.44 11.52
CA ASP A 31 -2.95 12.28 10.74
C ASP A 31 -3.99 11.41 10.04
N GLU A 32 -5.23 11.47 10.50
CA GLU A 32 -6.32 10.68 9.91
C GLU A 32 -6.66 11.12 8.49
N GLY A 33 -6.59 12.41 8.21
CA GLY A 33 -6.84 12.93 6.86
C GLY A 33 -5.85 12.38 5.85
N LEU A 34 -4.58 12.26 6.22
CA LEU A 34 -3.56 11.66 5.36
C LEU A 34 -3.79 10.15 5.16
N LEU A 35 -4.33 9.45 6.17
CA LEU A 35 -4.69 8.04 6.03
C LEU A 35 -5.86 7.88 5.06
N LEU A 36 -6.91 8.67 5.23
CA LEU A 36 -8.07 8.64 4.35
C LEU A 36 -7.68 8.98 2.90
N SER A 37 -6.81 9.96 2.72
CA SER A 37 -6.28 10.33 1.41
C SER A 37 -5.54 9.16 0.76
N ALA A 38 -4.67 8.48 1.51
CA ALA A 38 -3.93 7.33 0.99
C ALA A 38 -4.86 6.19 0.58
N LEU A 39 -5.90 5.91 1.37
CA LEU A 39 -6.84 4.83 1.09
C LEU A 39 -7.78 5.16 -0.08
N SER A 40 -8.12 6.42 -0.29
CA SER A 40 -9.00 6.80 -1.39
C SER A 40 -8.29 6.94 -2.73
N ARG A 41 -6.97 7.09 -2.76
CA ARG A 41 -6.21 7.22 -4.02
C ARG A 41 -6.48 6.11 -5.03
N PRO A 42 -6.37 4.82 -4.67
CA PRO A 42 -6.60 3.77 -5.66
C PRO A 42 -8.05 3.73 -6.14
N GLU A 43 -9.02 3.92 -5.26
CA GLU A 43 -10.42 3.97 -5.64
C GLU A 43 -10.70 5.11 -6.62
N ASN A 44 -10.20 6.30 -6.32
CA ASN A 44 -10.37 7.47 -7.18
C ASN A 44 -9.70 7.25 -8.54
N SER A 45 -8.50 6.69 -8.55
CA SER A 45 -7.81 6.37 -9.79
C SER A 45 -8.63 5.40 -10.65
N TYR A 46 -9.21 4.37 -10.02
CA TYR A 46 -10.04 3.40 -10.73
C TYR A 46 -11.28 4.04 -11.37
N HIS A 47 -11.96 4.91 -10.63
CA HIS A 47 -13.20 5.51 -11.09
C HIS A 47 -13.02 6.64 -12.10
N TYR A 48 -11.92 7.37 -12.01
CA TYR A 48 -11.74 8.59 -12.80
C TYR A 48 -10.65 8.54 -13.88
N SER A 49 -9.90 7.46 -13.97
CA SER A 49 -8.87 7.31 -15.00
C SER A 49 -9.36 6.54 -16.22
N ASP A 50 -8.86 6.90 -17.40
CA ASP A 50 -9.13 6.21 -18.63
C ASP A 50 -7.81 6.11 -19.44
N PRO A 51 -7.30 4.90 -19.72
CA PRO A 51 -7.87 3.59 -19.31
C PRO A 51 -7.80 3.38 -17.81
N LYS A 52 -8.60 2.43 -17.31
CA LYS A 52 -8.60 2.10 -15.89
C LYS A 52 -7.27 1.48 -15.49
N PRO A 53 -6.75 1.80 -14.29
CA PRO A 53 -5.51 1.21 -13.81
C PRO A 53 -5.67 -0.30 -13.58
N ASP A 54 -4.58 -1.03 -13.79
CA ASP A 54 -4.54 -2.47 -13.53
C ASP A 54 -4.30 -2.75 -12.04
N VAL A 55 -4.31 -4.03 -11.65
CA VAL A 55 -4.18 -4.42 -10.25
C VAL A 55 -2.82 -4.01 -9.66
N ALA A 56 -1.75 -4.04 -10.45
CA ALA A 56 -0.43 -3.61 -10.00
C ALA A 56 -0.39 -2.10 -9.73
N GLU A 57 -0.99 -1.32 -10.60
CA GLU A 57 -1.10 0.13 -10.42
C GLU A 57 -1.92 0.51 -9.19
N LEU A 58 -3.01 -0.22 -8.94
CA LEU A 58 -3.85 0.00 -7.75
C LEU A 58 -3.12 -0.39 -6.45
N ALA A 59 -2.43 -1.52 -6.45
CA ALA A 59 -1.61 -1.92 -5.30
C ALA A 59 -0.50 -0.90 -5.04
N ALA A 60 0.15 -0.41 -6.10
CA ALA A 60 1.17 0.63 -5.98
C ALA A 60 0.61 1.93 -5.40
N ALA A 61 -0.62 2.29 -5.75
CA ALA A 61 -1.27 3.48 -5.18
C ALA A 61 -1.44 3.37 -3.67
N TYR A 62 -1.82 2.19 -3.16
CA TYR A 62 -1.87 1.96 -1.71
C TYR A 62 -0.49 2.10 -1.06
N GLY A 63 0.49 1.39 -1.59
CA GLY A 63 1.84 1.38 -1.03
C GLY A 63 2.51 2.75 -1.07
N PHE A 64 2.41 3.41 -2.20
CA PHE A 64 2.98 4.75 -2.38
C PHE A 64 2.32 5.77 -1.45
N GLY A 65 1.00 5.76 -1.39
CA GLY A 65 0.24 6.70 -0.54
C GLY A 65 0.57 6.53 0.93
N LEU A 66 0.58 5.29 1.43
CA LEU A 66 0.87 5.03 2.84
C LEU A 66 2.34 5.32 3.19
N ALA A 67 3.28 4.98 2.31
CA ALA A 67 4.69 5.25 2.54
C ALA A 67 5.03 6.75 2.51
N LYS A 68 4.38 7.50 1.63
CA LYS A 68 4.67 8.94 1.43
C LYS A 68 3.90 9.83 2.41
N ASN A 69 2.65 9.50 2.70
CA ASN A 69 1.82 10.33 3.58
C ASN A 69 2.18 10.21 5.06
N HIS A 70 2.81 9.12 5.46
CA HIS A 70 3.15 8.88 6.86
C HIS A 70 1.96 9.10 7.81
N PRO A 71 0.81 8.42 7.59
CA PRO A 71 -0.40 8.69 8.38
C PRO A 71 -0.34 8.21 9.82
N PHE A 72 0.51 7.22 10.12
CA PHE A 72 0.68 6.70 11.47
C PHE A 72 1.90 7.32 12.14
N ASN A 73 1.99 7.20 13.45
CA ASN A 73 3.16 7.69 14.19
C ASN A 73 4.41 6.85 13.89
N ASP A 74 4.23 5.58 13.52
CA ASP A 74 5.34 4.66 13.23
C ASP A 74 4.84 3.53 12.33
N ALA A 75 5.76 2.72 11.82
CA ALA A 75 5.48 1.52 11.01
C ALA A 75 4.75 1.80 9.69
N ASN A 76 4.90 3.00 9.12
CA ASN A 76 4.25 3.35 7.84
C ASN A 76 4.76 2.50 6.68
N LYS A 77 6.05 2.22 6.61
CA LYS A 77 6.62 1.38 5.54
C LYS A 77 6.14 -0.07 5.64
N ARG A 78 6.10 -0.63 6.84
CA ARG A 78 5.58 -1.99 7.06
C ARG A 78 4.10 -2.07 6.70
N THR A 79 3.33 -1.07 7.09
CA THR A 79 1.89 -1.00 6.80
C THR A 79 1.65 -0.84 5.31
N ALA A 80 2.48 -0.07 4.60
CA ALA A 80 2.41 0.06 3.15
C ALA A 80 2.62 -1.29 2.44
N LEU A 81 3.61 -2.07 2.88
CA LEU A 81 3.86 -3.41 2.34
C LEU A 81 2.68 -4.35 2.58
N ILE A 82 2.10 -4.31 3.78
CA ILE A 82 0.94 -5.12 4.12
C ILE A 82 -0.25 -4.74 3.24
N ALA A 83 -0.47 -3.46 3.05
CA ALA A 83 -1.59 -2.97 2.23
C ALA A 83 -1.48 -3.45 0.78
N MET A 84 -0.29 -3.38 0.18
CA MET A 84 -0.07 -3.87 -1.18
C MET A 84 -0.38 -5.37 -1.29
N ARG A 85 0.14 -6.16 -0.37
CA ARG A 85 -0.10 -7.60 -0.37
C ARG A 85 -1.56 -7.93 -0.10
N LEU A 86 -2.18 -7.27 0.87
CA LEU A 86 -3.58 -7.48 1.22
C LEU A 86 -4.50 -7.17 0.04
N PHE A 87 -4.28 -6.03 -0.62
CA PHE A 87 -5.08 -5.66 -1.79
C PHE A 87 -4.97 -6.72 -2.89
N LEU A 88 -3.74 -7.16 -3.18
CA LEU A 88 -3.52 -8.20 -4.18
C LEU A 88 -4.25 -9.50 -3.79
N LYS A 89 -4.14 -9.93 -2.55
CA LYS A 89 -4.80 -11.15 -2.08
C LYS A 89 -6.32 -11.07 -2.12
N LEU A 90 -6.90 -9.94 -1.75
CA LEU A 90 -8.34 -9.74 -1.82
C LEU A 90 -8.86 -9.85 -3.26
N ASN A 91 -8.02 -9.59 -4.24
CA ASN A 91 -8.40 -9.61 -5.65
C ASN A 91 -7.83 -10.79 -6.44
N GLY A 92 -7.40 -11.85 -5.74
CA GLY A 92 -7.01 -13.11 -6.37
C GLY A 92 -5.54 -13.24 -6.74
N TYR A 93 -4.68 -12.39 -6.22
CA TYR A 93 -3.25 -12.37 -6.51
C TYR A 93 -2.42 -12.50 -5.23
N ASP A 94 -1.12 -12.46 -5.33
CA ASP A 94 -0.23 -12.37 -4.17
C ASP A 94 1.05 -11.61 -4.56
N LEU A 95 1.79 -11.18 -3.57
CA LEU A 95 3.07 -10.50 -3.75
C LEU A 95 4.19 -11.50 -3.46
N ALA A 96 4.84 -11.96 -4.52
CA ALA A 96 5.80 -13.05 -4.44
C ALA A 96 7.26 -12.63 -4.20
N ALA A 97 7.51 -11.37 -3.95
CA ALA A 97 8.88 -10.88 -3.68
C ALA A 97 9.39 -11.38 -2.33
N SER A 98 10.71 -11.56 -2.21
CA SER A 98 11.34 -11.90 -0.94
C SER A 98 11.14 -10.77 0.08
N PRO A 99 11.18 -11.06 1.39
CA PRO A 99 11.10 -10.01 2.40
C PRO A 99 12.16 -8.92 2.22
N GLU A 100 13.38 -9.30 1.80
CA GLU A 100 14.46 -8.35 1.55
C GLU A 100 14.14 -7.40 0.42
N ASP A 101 13.65 -7.92 -0.71
CA ASP A 101 13.31 -7.12 -1.88
C ASP A 101 12.13 -6.18 -1.58
N LYS A 102 11.14 -6.66 -0.85
CA LYS A 102 10.02 -5.84 -0.42
C LYS A 102 10.50 -4.66 0.43
N TYR A 103 11.37 -4.95 1.39
CA TYR A 103 11.88 -3.94 2.31
C TYR A 103 12.73 -2.88 1.58
N LYS A 104 13.64 -3.34 0.72
CA LYS A 104 14.48 -2.43 -0.08
C LYS A 104 13.63 -1.52 -0.96
N THR A 105 12.61 -2.08 -1.58
CA THR A 105 11.73 -1.33 -2.47
C THR A 105 10.94 -0.27 -1.73
N ILE A 106 10.34 -0.61 -0.59
CA ILE A 106 9.53 0.36 0.14
C ILE A 106 10.38 1.48 0.77
N ILE A 107 11.62 1.20 1.15
CA ILE A 107 12.54 2.23 1.60
C ILE A 107 12.81 3.22 0.48
N ARG A 108 13.01 2.75 -0.74
CA ARG A 108 13.25 3.62 -1.91
C ARG A 108 12.01 4.46 -2.25
N VAL A 109 10.82 3.89 -2.08
CA VAL A 109 9.56 4.63 -2.24
C VAL A 109 9.50 5.77 -1.21
N ALA A 110 9.71 5.45 0.06
CA ALA A 110 9.64 6.43 1.14
C ALA A 110 10.69 7.54 0.99
N ALA A 111 11.86 7.21 0.45
CA ALA A 111 12.94 8.17 0.19
C ALA A 111 12.76 8.97 -1.11
N SER A 112 11.69 8.72 -1.85
CA SER A 112 11.43 9.35 -3.16
C SER A 112 12.45 8.95 -4.25
N ASP A 113 13.12 7.81 -4.08
CA ASP A 113 14.09 7.31 -5.07
C ASP A 113 13.39 6.60 -6.23
N ILE A 114 12.18 6.09 -6.04
CA ILE A 114 11.36 5.53 -7.10
C ILE A 114 9.97 6.15 -7.09
N SER A 115 9.38 6.29 -8.27
CA SER A 115 8.05 6.84 -8.43
C SER A 115 6.96 5.80 -8.19
N GLU A 116 5.72 6.26 -8.15
CA GLU A 116 4.55 5.37 -8.08
C GLU A 116 4.50 4.45 -9.30
N ASP A 117 4.78 4.98 -10.51
CA ASP A 117 4.80 4.18 -11.74
C ASP A 117 5.90 3.12 -11.71
N GLU A 118 7.06 3.46 -11.20
CA GLU A 118 8.15 2.50 -11.03
C GLU A 118 7.79 1.40 -10.02
N LEU A 119 7.09 1.76 -8.95
CA LEU A 119 6.57 0.79 -7.98
C LEU A 119 5.56 -0.16 -8.66
N ALA A 120 4.67 0.38 -9.48
CA ALA A 120 3.70 -0.44 -10.21
C ALA A 120 4.39 -1.40 -11.19
N GLN A 121 5.43 -0.95 -11.87
CA GLN A 121 6.23 -1.80 -12.77
C GLN A 121 6.91 -2.93 -12.00
N TRP A 122 7.50 -2.60 -10.85
CA TRP A 122 8.13 -3.60 -9.98
C TRP A 122 7.11 -4.66 -9.55
N LEU A 123 5.92 -4.25 -9.13
CA LEU A 123 4.85 -5.17 -8.76
C LEU A 123 4.43 -6.06 -9.93
N SER A 124 4.38 -5.52 -11.14
CA SER A 124 4.02 -6.30 -12.33
C SER A 124 5.03 -7.37 -12.70
N LEU A 125 6.30 -7.16 -12.37
CA LEU A 125 7.39 -8.08 -12.70
C LEU A 125 7.45 -9.28 -11.76
N ILE A 126 6.96 -9.10 -10.53
CA ILE A 126 6.93 -10.18 -9.62
C ILE A 126 5.56 -10.72 -9.65
N HIS A 127 5.33 -11.93 -10.04
CA HIS A 127 4.10 -12.44 -10.22
C HIS A 127 3.23 -12.32 -9.20
N ILE A 128 2.40 -11.70 -9.70
CA ILE A 128 1.16 -11.50 -9.11
C ILE A 128 0.19 -12.60 -9.54
#